data_65a7fede53bd17ac8c2af4a25252393e
#
_entry.id   65a7fede53bd17ac8c2af4a25252393e
#
_cell.length_a   1.000
_cell.length_b   1.000
_cell.length_c   1.000
_cell.angle_alpha   90.00
_cell.angle_beta   90.00
_cell.angle_gamma   90.00
#
_symmetry.space_group_name_H-M   'P 1'
#
loop_
_entity.id
_entity.type
_entity.pdbx_description
1 polymer ?
#
loop_
_entity_poly.entity_id
_entity_poly.type
_entity_poly.pdbx_seq_one_letter_code
_entity_poly.pdbx_strand_id
1 'polypeptide(L)'
;MKIAEYFDLVERPPHLELIFGYPRPATPPSPRLAPIVERLRLAVEDHLLLERPGDVLVAPFDLVISPYQDVVLHPPLAVVLAERREILREGGSIWGAPDIVLEVLTPANARRTRCSKVRWYRDWGVKELWLVDARHKKFEILDLAAGKSLPYIYSGRNSIQSVQLPSFCFEVCRLFR
;
A
#
# COMPACT_ATOMS: atom_id res chain seq x y z
N MET A 1 -10.94 -13.81 16.05
CA MET A 1 -9.80 -13.15 16.72
C MET A 1 -10.03 -11.65 16.72
N LYS A 2 -9.94 -11.02 17.84
CA LYS A 2 -9.98 -9.56 17.94
C LYS A 2 -8.61 -8.95 17.69
N ILE A 3 -8.55 -7.66 17.32
CA ILE A 3 -7.28 -6.95 17.12
C ILE A 3 -6.38 -7.04 18.34
N ALA A 4 -6.92 -6.91 19.56
CA ALA A 4 -6.13 -7.05 20.77
C ALA A 4 -5.44 -8.43 20.86
N GLU A 5 -6.20 -9.50 20.63
CA GLU A 5 -5.66 -10.87 20.60
C GLU A 5 -4.60 -11.06 19.51
N TYR A 6 -4.76 -10.37 18.36
CA TYR A 6 -3.81 -10.40 17.27
C TYR A 6 -2.45 -9.78 17.68
N PHE A 7 -2.46 -8.66 18.40
CA PHE A 7 -1.23 -8.02 18.88
C PHE A 7 -0.61 -8.76 20.07
N ASP A 8 -1.40 -9.49 20.84
CA ASP A 8 -0.94 -10.28 22.00
C ASP A 8 -0.33 -11.64 21.60
N LEU A 9 -0.33 -12.00 20.33
CA LEU A 9 0.29 -13.25 19.85
C LEU A 9 1.80 -13.24 20.10
N VAL A 10 2.28 -14.10 21.01
CA VAL A 10 3.69 -14.22 21.39
C VAL A 10 4.59 -14.62 20.21
N GLU A 11 4.09 -15.51 19.34
CA GLU A 11 4.76 -15.96 18.13
C GLU A 11 3.87 -15.70 16.91
N ARG A 12 3.70 -14.41 16.58
CA ARG A 12 2.93 -14.04 15.41
C ARG A 12 3.71 -14.37 14.14
N PRO A 13 3.16 -15.24 13.24
CA PRO A 13 3.81 -15.51 11.97
C PRO A 13 4.05 -14.20 11.19
N PRO A 14 5.20 -14.03 10.56
CA PRO A 14 5.42 -12.91 9.66
C PRO A 14 4.37 -12.94 8.55
N HIS A 15 3.86 -11.78 8.19
CA HIS A 15 2.81 -11.64 7.17
C HIS A 15 1.47 -12.32 7.50
N LEU A 16 1.07 -12.31 8.78
CA LEU A 16 -0.28 -12.73 9.17
C LEU A 16 -1.25 -11.56 9.06
N GLU A 17 -2.10 -11.51 8.03
CA GLU A 17 -3.20 -10.56 7.94
C GLU A 17 -4.38 -11.01 8.82
N LEU A 18 -5.12 -10.05 9.38
CA LEU A 18 -6.40 -10.29 10.05
C LEU A 18 -7.51 -9.72 9.17
N ILE A 19 -8.46 -10.56 8.73
CA ILE A 19 -9.51 -10.16 7.80
C ILE A 19 -10.87 -10.47 8.44
N PHE A 20 -11.54 -9.42 8.92
CA PHE A 20 -12.82 -9.55 9.64
C PHE A 20 -12.74 -10.55 10.81
N GLY A 21 -11.67 -10.49 11.58
CA GLY A 21 -11.43 -11.38 12.70
C GLY A 21 -10.90 -12.77 12.34
N TYR A 22 -10.67 -13.06 11.07
CA TYR A 22 -10.07 -14.31 10.62
C TYR A 22 -8.59 -14.13 10.27
N PRO A 23 -7.67 -14.80 10.99
CA PRO A 23 -6.25 -14.75 10.65
C PRO A 23 -5.99 -15.47 9.32
N ARG A 24 -5.24 -14.83 8.44
CA ARG A 24 -4.89 -15.37 7.12
C ARG A 24 -3.43 -15.11 6.81
N PRO A 25 -2.66 -16.14 6.41
CA PRO A 25 -1.32 -15.91 5.90
C PRO A 25 -1.38 -15.01 4.66
N ALA A 26 -0.65 -13.92 4.68
CA ALA A 26 -0.39 -13.14 3.48
C ALA A 26 0.80 -13.75 2.74
N THR A 27 0.77 -13.68 1.42
CA THR A 27 1.93 -14.12 0.62
C THR A 27 3.06 -13.10 0.84
N PRO A 28 4.22 -13.50 1.37
CA PRO A 28 5.33 -12.59 1.52
C PRO A 28 5.75 -12.04 0.14
N PRO A 29 6.16 -10.77 0.07
CA PRO A 29 6.68 -10.24 -1.17
C PRO A 29 7.89 -11.06 -1.60
N SER A 30 7.90 -11.51 -2.86
CA SER A 30 9.08 -12.19 -3.41
C SER A 30 10.30 -11.28 -3.29
N PRO A 31 11.46 -11.79 -2.86
CA PRO A 31 12.71 -11.00 -2.82
C PRO A 31 13.02 -10.28 -4.13
N ARG A 32 12.57 -10.85 -5.26
CA ARG A 32 12.72 -10.21 -6.58
C ARG A 32 11.90 -8.93 -6.76
N LEU A 33 10.89 -8.70 -5.92
CA LEU A 33 10.03 -7.53 -5.97
C LEU A 33 10.48 -6.42 -5.00
N ALA A 34 11.34 -6.74 -4.04
CA ALA A 34 11.88 -5.77 -3.09
C ALA A 34 12.55 -4.56 -3.76
N PRO A 35 13.36 -4.72 -4.82
CA PRO A 35 13.96 -3.57 -5.52
C PRO A 35 12.94 -2.62 -6.15
N ILE A 36 11.77 -3.13 -6.54
CA ILE A 36 10.68 -2.29 -7.11
C ILE A 36 10.10 -1.40 -6.01
N VAL A 37 9.79 -2.00 -4.86
CA VAL A 37 9.25 -1.27 -3.71
C VAL A 37 10.27 -0.23 -3.22
N GLU A 38 11.54 -0.60 -3.15
CA GLU A 38 12.63 0.29 -2.70
C GLU A 38 12.82 1.49 -3.62
N ARG A 39 12.78 1.30 -4.95
CA ARG A 39 12.87 2.41 -5.91
C ARG A 39 11.70 3.37 -5.78
N LEU A 40 10.48 2.85 -5.55
CA LEU A 40 9.32 3.70 -5.29
C LEU A 40 9.46 4.44 -3.97
N ARG A 41 9.89 3.75 -2.90
CA ARG A 41 10.15 4.37 -1.61
C ARG A 41 11.05 5.59 -1.74
N LEU A 42 12.23 5.40 -2.34
CA LEU A 42 13.21 6.48 -2.52
C LEU A 42 12.63 7.65 -3.33
N ALA A 43 11.96 7.35 -4.45
CA ALA A 43 11.37 8.39 -5.29
C ALA A 43 10.26 9.17 -4.58
N VAL A 44 9.45 8.49 -3.77
CA VAL A 44 8.39 9.14 -2.98
C VAL A 44 8.99 9.95 -1.84
N GLU A 45 9.98 9.42 -1.11
CA GLU A 45 10.66 10.16 -0.04
C GLU A 45 11.33 11.43 -0.54
N ASP A 46 12.04 11.36 -1.68
CA ASP A 46 12.64 12.55 -2.30
C ASP A 46 11.58 13.61 -2.64
N HIS A 47 10.44 13.18 -3.16
CA HIS A 47 9.33 14.08 -3.46
C HIS A 47 8.72 14.70 -2.19
N LEU A 48 8.49 13.89 -1.14
CA LEU A 48 7.92 14.37 0.12
C LEU A 48 8.85 15.38 0.84
N LEU A 49 10.15 15.19 0.73
CA LEU A 49 11.12 16.12 1.30
C LEU A 49 11.10 17.51 0.60
N LEU A 50 10.80 17.53 -0.70
CA LEU A 50 10.90 18.76 -1.51
C LEU A 50 9.57 19.49 -1.64
N GLU A 51 8.47 18.76 -1.78
CA GLU A 51 7.19 19.32 -2.25
C GLU A 51 6.06 19.22 -1.21
N ARG A 52 5.98 18.12 -0.49
CA ARG A 52 4.86 17.89 0.42
C ARG A 52 5.24 16.96 1.58
N PRO A 53 5.30 17.46 2.82
CA PRO A 53 5.68 16.64 3.96
C PRO A 53 4.78 15.42 4.17
N GLY A 54 5.40 14.30 4.54
CA GLY A 54 4.72 13.03 4.82
C GLY A 54 5.70 11.97 5.25
N ASP A 55 5.19 10.77 5.50
CA ASP A 55 5.93 9.61 5.92
C ASP A 55 5.69 8.45 4.96
N VAL A 56 6.75 7.73 4.61
CA VAL A 56 6.68 6.50 3.81
C VAL A 56 6.98 5.32 4.73
N LEU A 57 6.05 4.38 4.82
CA LEU A 57 6.26 3.14 5.55
C LEU A 57 6.42 2.00 4.56
N VAL A 58 7.43 1.17 4.80
CA VAL A 58 7.70 -0.04 4.01
C VAL A 58 7.61 -1.26 4.90
N ALA A 59 7.03 -2.34 4.38
CA ALA A 59 6.89 -3.60 5.10
C ALA A 59 8.24 -4.08 5.69
N PRO A 60 8.22 -4.65 6.92
CA PRO A 60 7.04 -5.09 7.65
C PRO A 60 6.42 -3.98 8.52
N PHE A 61 5.13 -3.71 8.37
CA PHE A 61 4.33 -2.90 9.28
C PHE A 61 2.88 -3.38 9.28
N ASP A 62 2.16 -3.12 10.38
CA ASP A 62 0.75 -3.43 10.48
C ASP A 62 -0.09 -2.23 10.03
N LEU A 63 -0.96 -2.43 9.05
CA LEU A 63 -1.99 -1.48 8.68
C LEU A 63 -3.32 -1.90 9.32
N VAL A 64 -3.63 -1.33 10.48
CA VAL A 64 -4.92 -1.50 11.17
C VAL A 64 -5.93 -0.57 10.50
N ILE A 65 -6.47 -1.00 9.37
CA ILE A 65 -7.30 -0.14 8.53
C ILE A 65 -8.74 -0.03 9.03
N SER A 66 -9.24 -1.08 9.69
CA SER A 66 -10.57 -1.07 10.30
C SER A 66 -10.54 -1.76 11.67
N PRO A 67 -10.28 -1.00 12.75
CA PRO A 67 -10.23 -1.55 14.10
C PRO A 67 -11.58 -2.11 14.56
N TYR A 68 -12.69 -1.53 14.11
CA TYR A 68 -14.04 -1.99 14.49
C TYR A 68 -14.44 -3.30 13.80
N GLN A 69 -13.84 -3.63 12.68
CA GLN A 69 -14.12 -4.85 11.92
C GLN A 69 -13.03 -5.90 12.06
N ASP A 70 -12.06 -5.67 12.94
CA ASP A 70 -10.90 -6.54 13.15
C ASP A 70 -10.16 -6.82 11.83
N VAL A 71 -9.65 -5.73 11.17
CA VAL A 71 -8.91 -5.86 9.92
C VAL A 71 -7.51 -5.23 10.04
N VAL A 72 -6.50 -6.08 9.82
CA VAL A 72 -5.09 -5.73 9.74
C VAL A 72 -4.52 -6.26 8.42
N LEU A 73 -3.92 -5.38 7.64
CA LEU A 73 -3.31 -5.69 6.35
C LEU A 73 -1.80 -5.43 6.38
N HIS A 74 -1.06 -6.06 5.46
CA HIS A 74 0.39 -5.87 5.31
C HIS A 74 0.73 -5.44 3.86
N PRO A 75 0.42 -4.21 3.47
CA PRO A 75 0.83 -3.72 2.17
C PRO A 75 2.35 -3.53 2.11
N PRO A 76 2.98 -3.68 0.93
CA PRO A 76 4.42 -3.46 0.76
C PRO A 76 4.87 -2.04 1.09
N LEU A 77 4.02 -1.03 0.83
CA LEU A 77 4.31 0.36 1.11
C LEU A 77 3.02 1.15 1.36
N ALA A 78 3.07 2.10 2.25
CA ALA A 78 2.04 3.10 2.46
C ALA A 78 2.64 4.50 2.61
N VAL A 79 1.87 5.53 2.21
CA VAL A 79 2.22 6.94 2.41
C VAL A 79 1.16 7.60 3.28
N VAL A 80 1.62 8.28 4.32
CA VAL A 80 0.80 9.09 5.22
C VAL A 80 1.27 10.53 5.12
N LEU A 81 0.43 11.41 4.60
CA LEU A 81 0.75 12.81 4.49
C LEU A 81 0.70 13.49 5.86
N ALA A 82 1.42 14.62 6.01
CA ALA A 82 1.61 15.28 7.29
C ALA A 82 0.30 15.62 8.00
N GLU A 83 -0.74 15.95 7.23
CA GLU A 83 -2.07 16.31 7.73
C GLU A 83 -2.82 15.12 8.40
N ARG A 84 -2.28 13.91 8.26
CA ARG A 84 -2.86 12.66 8.80
C ARG A 84 -1.91 11.87 9.69
N ARG A 85 -0.83 12.49 10.17
CA ARG A 85 0.17 11.82 11.03
C ARG A 85 -0.41 11.23 12.31
N GLU A 86 -1.58 11.70 12.74
CA GLU A 86 -2.29 11.16 13.91
C GLU A 86 -2.66 9.68 13.79
N ILE A 87 -2.66 9.11 12.57
CA ILE A 87 -2.88 7.67 12.37
C ILE A 87 -1.63 6.82 12.57
N LEU A 88 -0.44 7.43 12.65
CA LEU A 88 0.81 6.73 12.94
C LEU A 88 0.90 6.44 14.43
N ARG A 89 1.36 5.23 14.78
CA ARG A 89 1.58 4.82 16.16
C ARG A 89 3.06 4.50 16.40
N GLU A 90 3.48 4.63 17.66
CA GLU A 90 4.77 4.13 18.10
C GLU A 90 4.90 2.65 17.72
N GLY A 91 6.09 2.23 17.30
CA GLY A 91 6.32 0.88 16.79
C GLY A 91 6.04 0.69 15.30
N GLY A 92 5.69 1.78 14.55
CA GLY A 92 5.63 1.75 13.09
C GLY A 92 4.34 1.13 12.53
N SER A 93 3.24 1.11 13.28
CA SER A 93 1.93 0.69 12.77
C SER A 93 1.08 1.89 12.33
N ILE A 94 0.18 1.66 11.39
CA ILE A 94 -0.81 2.65 10.90
C ILE A 94 -2.19 2.25 11.44
N TRP A 95 -2.88 3.16 12.11
CA TRP A 95 -4.23 2.96 12.63
C TRP A 95 -5.21 3.90 11.94
N GLY A 96 -5.72 3.46 10.81
CA GLY A 96 -6.61 4.22 9.93
C GLY A 96 -6.22 4.06 8.47
N ALA A 97 -6.82 4.86 7.59
CA ALA A 97 -6.56 4.81 6.16
C ALA A 97 -5.40 5.74 5.79
N PRO A 98 -4.28 5.25 5.24
CA PRO A 98 -3.23 6.09 4.67
C PRO A 98 -3.71 6.79 3.40
N ASP A 99 -2.97 7.80 2.95
CA ASP A 99 -3.31 8.53 1.73
C ASP A 99 -3.05 7.67 0.50
N ILE A 100 -1.95 6.93 0.47
CA ILE A 100 -1.59 6.03 -0.62
C ILE A 100 -1.24 4.65 -0.05
N VAL A 101 -1.68 3.60 -0.72
CA VAL A 101 -1.26 2.22 -0.49
C VAL A 101 -0.69 1.64 -1.77
N LEU A 102 0.43 0.94 -1.68
CA LEU A 102 1.01 0.16 -2.76
C LEU A 102 0.71 -1.33 -2.57
N GLU A 103 0.29 -1.98 -3.62
CA GLU A 103 0.22 -3.44 -3.73
C GLU A 103 1.03 -3.92 -4.94
N VAL A 104 1.76 -5.02 -4.77
CA VAL A 104 2.46 -5.65 -5.88
C VAL A 104 1.69 -6.89 -6.33
N LEU A 105 1.28 -6.88 -7.60
CA LEU A 105 0.52 -7.98 -8.18
C LEU A 105 1.44 -9.13 -8.57
N THR A 106 1.08 -10.31 -8.11
CA THR A 106 1.68 -11.58 -8.51
C THR A 106 0.59 -12.50 -9.05
N PRO A 107 0.92 -13.56 -9.80
CA PRO A 107 -0.08 -14.55 -10.22
C PRO A 107 -0.90 -15.12 -9.07
N ALA A 108 -0.30 -15.25 -7.89
CA ALA A 108 -0.94 -15.81 -6.71
C ALA A 108 -1.95 -14.85 -6.04
N ASN A 109 -1.72 -13.52 -6.11
CA ASN A 109 -2.54 -12.54 -5.39
C ASN A 109 -3.39 -11.61 -6.28
N ALA A 110 -3.08 -11.49 -7.57
CA ALA A 110 -3.68 -10.48 -8.45
C ALA A 110 -5.21 -10.48 -8.43
N ARG A 111 -5.84 -11.66 -8.48
CA ARG A 111 -7.30 -11.77 -8.42
C ARG A 111 -7.84 -11.27 -7.07
N ARG A 112 -7.26 -11.72 -5.96
CA ARG A 112 -7.69 -11.29 -4.61
C ARG A 112 -7.51 -9.79 -4.42
N THR A 113 -6.36 -9.25 -4.84
CA THR A 113 -6.08 -7.82 -4.74
C THR A 113 -7.09 -7.01 -5.52
N ARG A 114 -7.34 -7.35 -6.79
CA ARG A 114 -8.29 -6.62 -7.63
C ARG A 114 -9.74 -6.74 -7.17
N CYS A 115 -10.18 -7.92 -6.73
CA CYS A 115 -11.58 -8.15 -6.37
C CYS A 115 -11.90 -7.74 -4.92
N SER A 116 -10.98 -7.91 -3.98
CA SER A 116 -11.25 -7.71 -2.56
C SER A 116 -10.52 -6.52 -1.99
N LYS A 117 -9.17 -6.46 -2.11
CA LYS A 117 -8.38 -5.39 -1.48
C LYS A 117 -8.71 -4.02 -2.06
N VAL A 118 -8.93 -3.90 -3.39
CA VAL A 118 -9.35 -2.63 -4.02
C VAL A 118 -10.63 -2.10 -3.39
N ARG A 119 -11.61 -2.99 -3.20
CA ARG A 119 -12.87 -2.63 -2.55
C ARG A 119 -12.63 -2.22 -1.09
N TRP A 120 -11.90 -3.02 -0.33
CA TRP A 120 -11.62 -2.73 1.08
C TRP A 120 -10.90 -1.40 1.25
N TYR A 121 -9.81 -1.15 0.50
CA TYR A 121 -9.11 0.13 0.57
C TYR A 121 -10.04 1.32 0.27
N ARG A 122 -10.93 1.18 -0.71
CA ARG A 122 -11.94 2.20 -1.01
C ARG A 122 -12.92 2.40 0.14
N ASP A 123 -13.52 1.30 0.61
CA ASP A 123 -14.58 1.34 1.63
C ASP A 123 -14.05 1.90 2.97
N TRP A 124 -12.77 1.75 3.24
CA TRP A 124 -12.12 2.25 4.45
C TRP A 124 -11.41 3.59 4.29
N GLY A 125 -11.47 4.22 3.13
CA GLY A 125 -11.08 5.61 2.93
C GLY A 125 -9.64 5.86 2.53
N VAL A 126 -8.93 4.85 2.00
CA VAL A 126 -7.66 5.07 1.28
C VAL A 126 -7.95 5.93 0.07
N LYS A 127 -7.16 6.98 -0.14
CA LYS A 127 -7.43 7.92 -1.22
C LYS A 127 -6.93 7.44 -2.57
N GLU A 128 -5.76 6.82 -2.60
CA GLU A 128 -5.14 6.36 -3.84
C GLU A 128 -4.50 4.97 -3.64
N LEU A 129 -4.77 4.07 -4.57
CA LEU A 129 -4.17 2.73 -4.57
C LEU A 129 -3.27 2.56 -5.79
N TRP A 130 -2.03 2.22 -5.53
CA TRP A 130 -1.01 1.92 -6.54
C TRP A 130 -0.87 0.41 -6.70
N LEU A 131 -0.98 -0.07 -7.92
CA LEU A 131 -0.80 -1.48 -8.25
C LEU A 131 0.38 -1.64 -9.20
N VAL A 132 1.38 -2.40 -8.79
CA VAL A 132 2.52 -2.75 -9.64
C VAL A 132 2.33 -4.15 -10.20
N ASP A 133 2.18 -4.27 -11.50
CA ASP A 133 2.22 -5.54 -12.21
C ASP A 133 3.63 -5.78 -12.74
N ALA A 134 4.43 -6.49 -11.96
CA ALA A 134 5.82 -6.76 -12.29
C ALA A 134 5.97 -7.68 -13.52
N ARG A 135 4.99 -8.56 -13.77
CA ARG A 135 5.00 -9.47 -14.92
C ARG A 135 4.82 -8.73 -16.23
N HIS A 136 3.89 -7.77 -16.25
CA HIS A 136 3.58 -7.00 -17.46
C HIS A 136 4.29 -5.64 -17.50
N LYS A 137 5.13 -5.33 -16.49
CA LYS A 137 5.85 -4.07 -16.34
C LYS A 137 4.93 -2.86 -16.43
N LYS A 138 3.80 -2.92 -15.69
CA LYS A 138 2.79 -1.88 -15.61
C LYS A 138 2.68 -1.32 -14.20
N PHE A 139 2.33 -0.05 -14.14
CA PHE A 139 1.95 0.65 -12.93
C PHE A 139 0.53 1.19 -13.10
N GLU A 140 -0.34 0.93 -12.14
CA GLU A 140 -1.72 1.35 -12.19
C GLU A 140 -2.05 2.21 -10.98
N ILE A 141 -2.78 3.28 -11.18
CA ILE A 141 -3.28 4.14 -10.10
C ILE A 141 -4.80 4.13 -10.13
N LEU A 142 -5.40 3.79 -8.99
CA LEU A 142 -6.83 3.96 -8.75
C LEU A 142 -7.02 5.15 -7.81
N ASP A 143 -7.69 6.18 -8.30
CA ASP A 143 -8.17 7.31 -7.51
C ASP A 143 -9.46 6.89 -6.79
N LEU A 144 -9.28 6.36 -5.57
CA LEU A 144 -10.39 5.83 -4.77
C LEU A 144 -11.24 6.94 -4.18
N ALA A 145 -10.64 8.10 -3.87
CA ALA A 145 -11.33 9.26 -3.32
C ALA A 145 -12.34 9.84 -4.33
N ALA A 146 -11.99 9.88 -5.60
CA ALA A 146 -12.90 10.32 -6.66
C ALA A 146 -13.94 9.24 -7.07
N GLY A 147 -13.93 8.07 -6.42
CA GLY A 147 -14.84 6.97 -6.73
C GLY A 147 -14.63 6.34 -8.11
N LYS A 148 -13.48 6.58 -8.75
CA LYS A 148 -13.18 6.04 -10.06
C LYS A 148 -13.00 4.53 -9.99
N SER A 149 -13.65 3.82 -10.92
CA SER A 149 -13.59 2.35 -10.99
C SER A 149 -12.48 1.84 -11.91
N LEU A 150 -12.01 2.67 -12.83
CA LEU A 150 -10.96 2.31 -13.78
C LEU A 150 -9.62 2.94 -13.38
N PRO A 151 -8.52 2.16 -13.44
CA PRO A 151 -7.19 2.69 -13.13
C PRO A 151 -6.65 3.54 -14.28
N TYR A 152 -5.79 4.50 -13.93
CA TYR A 152 -4.82 5.06 -14.87
C TYR A 152 -3.67 4.07 -15.01
N ILE A 153 -3.32 3.72 -16.25
CA ILE A 153 -2.30 2.69 -16.54
C ILE A 153 -1.09 3.35 -17.16
N TYR A 154 0.08 3.09 -16.57
CA TYR A 154 1.36 3.59 -17.01
C TYR A 154 2.31 2.44 -17.37
N SER A 155 3.11 2.61 -18.40
CA SER A 155 4.10 1.62 -18.83
C SER A 155 5.27 2.29 -19.58
N GLY A 156 6.37 1.59 -19.74
CA GLY A 156 7.52 2.08 -20.48
C GLY A 156 8.05 3.39 -19.92
N ARG A 157 8.17 4.42 -20.74
CA ARG A 157 8.64 5.76 -20.37
C ARG A 157 7.53 6.70 -19.89
N ASN A 158 6.31 6.23 -19.73
CA ASN A 158 5.28 7.06 -19.13
C ASN A 158 5.66 7.43 -17.71
N SER A 159 5.49 8.69 -17.37
CA SER A 159 5.66 9.17 -15.99
C SER A 159 4.39 8.94 -15.18
N ILE A 160 4.56 8.39 -13.99
CA ILE A 160 3.49 8.23 -13.00
C ILE A 160 3.02 9.61 -12.56
N GLN A 161 1.71 9.81 -12.53
CA GLN A 161 1.08 11.03 -12.04
C GLN A 161 0.11 10.66 -10.92
N SER A 162 0.41 11.08 -9.71
CA SER A 162 -0.43 10.87 -8.53
C SER A 162 -1.28 12.10 -8.24
N VAL A 163 -2.53 11.90 -7.85
CA VAL A 163 -3.40 12.98 -7.37
C VAL A 163 -3.00 13.38 -5.94
N GLN A 164 -2.57 12.41 -5.13
CA GLN A 164 -2.16 12.68 -3.74
C GLN A 164 -0.78 13.31 -3.65
N LEU A 165 0.08 13.10 -4.65
CA LEU A 165 1.42 13.70 -4.76
C LEU A 165 1.48 14.53 -6.05
N PRO A 166 0.94 15.76 -6.07
CA PRO A 166 1.05 16.66 -7.21
C PRO A 166 2.52 16.86 -7.58
N SER A 167 2.82 16.96 -8.86
CA SER A 167 4.19 17.08 -9.41
C SER A 167 5.07 15.83 -9.25
N PHE A 168 4.59 14.75 -8.63
CA PHE A 168 5.34 13.49 -8.61
C PHE A 168 5.51 12.96 -10.03
N CYS A 169 6.76 12.83 -10.45
CA CYS A 169 7.12 12.43 -11.80
C CYS A 169 8.19 11.33 -11.74
N PHE A 170 7.80 10.12 -12.07
CA PHE A 170 8.69 8.97 -12.07
C PHE A 170 8.39 8.04 -13.26
N GLU A 171 9.39 7.80 -14.12
CA GLU A 171 9.23 6.91 -15.28
C GLU A 171 9.08 5.45 -14.87
N VAL A 172 8.02 4.79 -15.35
CA VAL A 172 7.69 3.40 -15.00
C VAL A 172 8.81 2.42 -15.36
N CYS A 173 9.50 2.62 -16.48
CA CYS A 173 10.60 1.73 -16.89
C CYS A 173 11.75 1.68 -15.86
N ARG A 174 11.91 2.70 -15.02
CA ARG A 174 12.93 2.75 -13.96
C ARG A 174 12.62 1.79 -12.81
N LEU A 175 11.37 1.38 -12.63
CA LEU A 175 11.00 0.40 -11.62
C LEU A 175 11.53 -1.00 -11.91
N PHE A 176 11.68 -1.34 -13.18
CA PHE A 176 11.93 -2.71 -13.64
C PHE A 176 13.34 -2.94 -14.20
N ARG A 177 14.26 -2.07 -13.85
CA ARG A 177 15.70 -2.17 -14.21
C ARG A 177 16.45 -3.09 -13.27
#